data_c5415e931abd87c6c002788415d2b00a
#
_entry.id   c5415e931abd87c6c002788415d2b00a
#
_cell.length_a   1.000
_cell.length_b   1.000
_cell.length_c   1.000
_cell.angle_alpha   90.00
_cell.angle_beta   90.00
_cell.angle_gamma   90.00
#
_symmetry.space_group_name_H-M   'P 1'
#
loop_
_entity.id
_entity.type
_entity.pdbx_description
1 polymer ?
#
loop_
_entity_poly.entity_id
_entity_poly.type
_entity_poly.pdbx_seq_one_letter_code
_entity_poly.pdbx_strand_id
1 'polypeptide(L)'
;DMAPVKAPAWNTAQHMQYMNGYADGTFRPDASITRAEACKLIAGLLAEKSGGGDYTFIDVPADAWFAESVSEMTGFSLINGYENGTFRPDAPITRAEFVSILARFPHTDRGTEQSFADVPASHWAHEAVQTALAQGWVTSDARFRPDAKITRAETVTMINRVLGRQGDPVTAASGEGVRIMPDVPDTHWAYLDMLEATTDHKHEMREGLEVWTGYDRETTDLAAGWHNINGLLFHVNEAV
;
A
#
# COMPACT_ATOMS: atom_id res chain seq x y z
N ASP A 1 -16.76 29.91 -9.47
CA ASP A 1 -15.64 29.64 -8.55
C ASP A 1 -15.55 28.13 -8.32
N MET A 2 -14.67 27.46 -9.06
CA MET A 2 -14.32 26.07 -8.71
C MET A 2 -13.49 26.13 -7.42
N ALA A 3 -13.94 25.42 -6.40
CA ALA A 3 -13.14 25.26 -5.20
C ALA A 3 -11.74 24.71 -5.59
N PRO A 4 -10.65 25.17 -4.96
CA PRO A 4 -9.33 24.68 -5.28
C PRO A 4 -9.29 23.16 -5.10
N VAL A 5 -8.80 22.46 -6.12
CA VAL A 5 -8.59 21.00 -6.02
C VAL A 5 -7.64 20.78 -4.85
N LYS A 6 -8.13 20.10 -3.83
CA LYS A 6 -7.36 19.81 -2.62
C LYS A 6 -6.22 18.85 -3.00
N ALA A 7 -5.02 19.11 -2.48
CA ALA A 7 -3.91 18.17 -2.70
C ALA A 7 -4.17 16.85 -1.96
N PRO A 8 -3.82 15.69 -2.54
CA PRO A 8 -3.93 14.41 -1.84
C PRO A 8 -3.02 14.39 -0.61
N ALA A 9 -3.49 13.78 0.49
CA ALA A 9 -2.71 13.60 1.70
C ALA A 9 -2.92 12.19 2.27
N TRP A 10 -1.88 11.67 2.92
CA TRP A 10 -1.91 10.38 3.59
C TRP A 10 -2.57 10.46 4.95
N ASN A 11 -3.40 9.47 5.30
CA ASN A 11 -3.84 9.25 6.68
C ASN A 11 -2.71 8.56 7.45
N THR A 12 -1.95 9.35 8.20
CA THR A 12 -0.84 8.87 9.04
C THR A 12 -1.24 8.74 10.52
N ALA A 13 -2.46 9.14 10.88
CA ALA A 13 -2.89 9.15 12.28
C ALA A 13 -3.41 7.78 12.76
N GLN A 14 -3.88 6.95 11.86
CA GLN A 14 -4.47 5.65 12.18
C GLN A 14 -3.68 4.55 11.48
N HIS A 15 -3.25 3.55 12.25
CA HIS A 15 -2.59 2.36 11.73
C HIS A 15 -3.60 1.24 11.51
N MET A 16 -4.52 1.48 10.58
CA MET A 16 -5.49 0.46 10.14
C MET A 16 -4.82 -0.45 9.11
N GLN A 17 -5.21 -1.71 9.13
CA GLN A 17 -4.83 -2.64 8.08
C GLN A 17 -5.30 -2.11 6.72
N TYR A 18 -4.45 -2.21 5.72
CA TYR A 18 -4.74 -1.73 4.37
C TYR A 18 -4.54 -2.79 3.29
N MET A 19 -4.00 -3.94 3.66
CA MET A 19 -3.87 -5.09 2.78
C MET A 19 -4.36 -6.38 3.45
N ASN A 20 -5.04 -7.22 2.69
CA ASN A 20 -5.58 -8.49 3.17
C ASN A 20 -4.84 -9.67 2.57
N GLY A 21 -4.87 -10.81 3.26
CA GLY A 21 -4.56 -12.09 2.65
C GLY A 21 -5.73 -12.62 1.82
N TYR A 22 -5.52 -13.79 1.26
CA TYR A 22 -6.51 -14.52 0.49
C TYR A 22 -7.42 -15.37 1.39
N ALA A 23 -8.53 -15.89 0.84
CA ALA A 23 -9.48 -16.71 1.56
C ALA A 23 -8.89 -18.04 2.09
N ASP A 24 -7.78 -18.51 1.52
CA ASP A 24 -7.04 -19.68 1.97
C ASP A 24 -6.05 -19.37 3.12
N GLY A 25 -6.05 -18.14 3.63
CA GLY A 25 -5.17 -17.68 4.70
C GLY A 25 -3.79 -17.23 4.23
N THR A 26 -3.44 -17.40 2.95
CA THR A 26 -2.14 -16.99 2.42
C THR A 26 -2.06 -15.49 2.17
N PHE A 27 -0.85 -14.94 2.17
CA PHE A 27 -0.59 -13.56 1.76
C PHE A 27 -0.16 -13.47 0.29
N ARG A 28 0.58 -14.46 -0.19
CA ARG A 28 1.18 -14.53 -1.53
C ARG A 28 2.13 -13.36 -1.79
N PRO A 29 3.24 -13.26 -1.05
CA PRO A 29 4.16 -12.11 -1.08
C PRO A 29 4.71 -11.80 -2.47
N ASP A 30 4.96 -12.83 -3.29
CA ASP A 30 5.52 -12.71 -4.63
C ASP A 30 4.46 -12.49 -5.74
N ALA A 31 3.17 -12.55 -5.41
CA ALA A 31 2.12 -12.24 -6.38
C ALA A 31 2.13 -10.74 -6.72
N SER A 32 1.94 -10.41 -7.99
CA SER A 32 1.78 -9.01 -8.42
C SER A 32 0.39 -8.48 -8.05
N ILE A 33 0.29 -7.17 -7.84
CA ILE A 33 -0.99 -6.47 -7.70
C ILE A 33 -1.45 -5.91 -9.02
N THR A 34 -2.76 -5.78 -9.18
CA THR A 34 -3.40 -5.14 -10.33
C THR A 34 -3.51 -3.62 -10.14
N ARG A 35 -3.81 -2.91 -11.22
CA ARG A 35 -4.07 -1.46 -11.18
C ARG A 35 -5.29 -1.13 -10.30
N ALA A 36 -6.34 -1.95 -10.34
CA ALA A 36 -7.51 -1.80 -9.48
C ALA A 36 -7.16 -2.01 -7.99
N GLU A 37 -6.38 -3.03 -7.66
CA GLU A 37 -5.90 -3.28 -6.29
C GLU A 37 -5.02 -2.14 -5.78
N ALA A 38 -4.12 -1.59 -6.61
CA ALA A 38 -3.31 -0.43 -6.26
C ALA A 38 -4.18 0.80 -5.96
N CYS A 39 -5.21 1.07 -6.78
CA CYS A 39 -6.17 2.14 -6.52
C CYS A 39 -6.92 1.92 -5.19
N LYS A 40 -7.41 0.71 -4.95
CA LYS A 40 -8.16 0.39 -3.73
C LYS A 40 -7.32 0.59 -2.49
N LEU A 41 -6.07 0.12 -2.52
CA LEU A 41 -5.12 0.27 -1.44
C LEU A 41 -4.84 1.75 -1.15
N ILE A 42 -4.40 2.51 -2.15
CA ILE A 42 -4.00 3.91 -1.97
C ILE A 42 -5.21 4.79 -1.59
N ALA A 43 -6.36 4.60 -2.23
CA ALA A 43 -7.59 5.35 -1.91
C ALA A 43 -8.06 5.09 -0.46
N GLY A 44 -7.84 3.88 0.07
CA GLY A 44 -8.12 3.54 1.47
C GLY A 44 -7.20 4.24 2.48
N LEU A 45 -6.04 4.70 2.03
CA LEU A 45 -5.03 5.39 2.86
C LEU A 45 -5.09 6.92 2.73
N LEU A 46 -6.01 7.47 1.95
CA LEU A 46 -6.19 8.91 1.83
C LEU A 46 -6.82 9.50 3.09
N ALA A 47 -6.29 10.62 3.56
CA ALA A 47 -6.85 11.37 4.68
C ALA A 47 -8.22 11.98 4.35
N GLU A 48 -8.45 12.30 3.09
CA GLU A 48 -9.67 12.93 2.62
C GLU A 48 -10.01 12.44 1.22
N LYS A 49 -11.27 12.58 0.83
CA LYS A 49 -11.75 12.24 -0.51
C LYS A 49 -11.60 13.41 -1.47
N SER A 50 -11.35 13.11 -2.75
CA SER A 50 -11.31 14.10 -3.83
C SER A 50 -12.69 14.66 -4.19
N GLY A 51 -13.74 13.91 -3.87
CA GLY A 51 -15.08 14.13 -4.41
C GLY A 51 -15.32 13.40 -5.73
N GLY A 52 -14.34 12.62 -6.19
CA GLY A 52 -14.36 11.88 -7.44
C GLY A 52 -13.91 12.67 -8.66
N GLY A 53 -13.53 11.95 -9.70
CA GLY A 53 -13.19 12.51 -11.03
C GLY A 53 -14.31 12.31 -12.03
N ASP A 54 -14.45 13.22 -12.99
CA ASP A 54 -15.42 13.12 -14.11
C ASP A 54 -15.03 12.08 -15.18
N TYR A 55 -14.11 11.17 -14.85
CA TYR A 55 -13.62 10.18 -15.77
C TYR A 55 -14.51 8.93 -15.80
N THR A 56 -15.02 8.60 -16.99
CA THR A 56 -15.68 7.33 -17.27
C THR A 56 -14.77 6.48 -18.14
N PHE A 57 -14.45 5.28 -17.64
CA PHE A 57 -13.67 4.30 -18.40
C PHE A 57 -14.61 3.19 -18.87
N ILE A 58 -14.47 2.76 -20.11
CA ILE A 58 -15.35 1.75 -20.72
C ILE A 58 -15.25 0.37 -20.06
N ASP A 59 -14.19 0.12 -19.33
CA ASP A 59 -13.88 -1.11 -18.61
C ASP A 59 -13.93 -0.97 -17.06
N VAL A 60 -14.57 0.10 -16.57
CA VAL A 60 -14.85 0.33 -15.15
C VAL A 60 -16.36 0.46 -14.95
N PRO A 61 -17.09 -0.67 -14.78
CA PRO A 61 -18.52 -0.62 -14.43
C PRO A 61 -18.74 0.14 -13.12
N ALA A 62 -19.82 0.90 -13.02
CA ALA A 62 -20.12 1.73 -11.84
C ALA A 62 -20.31 0.90 -10.56
N ASP A 63 -20.70 -0.37 -10.68
CA ASP A 63 -20.88 -1.32 -9.58
C ASP A 63 -19.64 -2.18 -9.29
N ALA A 64 -18.53 -1.95 -10.01
CA ALA A 64 -17.28 -2.66 -9.73
C ALA A 64 -16.73 -2.27 -8.35
N TRP A 65 -16.20 -3.25 -7.60
CA TRP A 65 -15.65 -3.07 -6.25
C TRP A 65 -14.55 -2.00 -6.16
N PHE A 66 -13.92 -1.69 -7.28
CA PHE A 66 -12.84 -0.70 -7.39
C PHE A 66 -13.29 0.65 -7.99
N ALA A 67 -14.53 0.77 -8.46
CA ALA A 67 -14.99 1.94 -9.22
C ALA A 67 -14.83 3.26 -8.43
N GLU A 68 -15.27 3.28 -7.15
CA GLU A 68 -15.11 4.45 -6.29
C GLU A 68 -13.63 4.81 -6.11
N SER A 69 -12.77 3.81 -5.90
CA SER A 69 -11.33 4.05 -5.70
C SER A 69 -10.64 4.58 -6.96
N VAL A 70 -11.02 4.10 -8.14
CA VAL A 70 -10.54 4.64 -9.41
C VAL A 70 -10.99 6.08 -9.59
N SER A 71 -12.25 6.41 -9.28
CA SER A 71 -12.78 7.77 -9.32
C SER A 71 -12.03 8.71 -8.37
N GLU A 72 -11.78 8.29 -7.12
CA GLU A 72 -11.00 9.07 -6.16
C GLU A 72 -9.57 9.33 -6.63
N MET A 73 -8.88 8.30 -7.11
CA MET A 73 -7.51 8.40 -7.57
C MET A 73 -7.36 9.29 -8.81
N THR A 74 -8.34 9.22 -9.73
CA THR A 74 -8.37 10.10 -10.91
C THR A 74 -8.77 11.53 -10.55
N GLY A 75 -9.67 11.72 -9.59
CA GLY A 75 -10.06 13.02 -9.08
C GLY A 75 -8.88 13.81 -8.48
N PHE A 76 -7.94 13.13 -7.84
CA PHE A 76 -6.68 13.72 -7.40
C PHE A 76 -5.58 13.74 -8.49
N SER A 77 -5.85 13.27 -9.70
CA SER A 77 -4.85 13.11 -10.77
C SER A 77 -3.68 12.19 -10.38
N LEU A 78 -3.88 11.28 -9.44
CA LEU A 78 -2.87 10.32 -8.99
C LEU A 78 -2.65 9.19 -9.98
N ILE A 79 -3.68 8.84 -10.76
CA ILE A 79 -3.61 7.83 -11.81
C ILE A 79 -4.48 8.27 -12.99
N ASN A 80 -4.11 7.86 -14.19
CA ASN A 80 -4.87 8.11 -15.40
C ASN A 80 -5.21 6.79 -16.11
N GLY A 81 -6.25 6.82 -16.96
CA GLY A 81 -6.50 5.78 -17.95
C GLY A 81 -5.61 5.91 -19.18
N TYR A 82 -5.92 5.11 -20.17
CA TYR A 82 -5.23 5.09 -21.46
C TYR A 82 -6.01 5.91 -22.50
N GLU A 83 -5.31 6.34 -23.56
CA GLU A 83 -5.88 7.16 -24.64
C GLU A 83 -7.11 6.54 -25.33
N ASN A 84 -7.23 5.21 -25.27
CA ASN A 84 -8.37 4.48 -25.83
C ASN A 84 -9.60 4.43 -24.91
N GLY A 85 -9.63 5.20 -23.82
CA GLY A 85 -10.73 5.26 -22.87
C GLY A 85 -10.82 4.08 -21.90
N THR A 86 -9.79 3.23 -21.82
CA THR A 86 -9.71 2.12 -20.86
C THR A 86 -8.91 2.50 -19.63
N PHE A 87 -9.20 1.85 -18.49
CA PHE A 87 -8.40 1.90 -17.26
C PHE A 87 -7.49 0.69 -17.11
N ARG A 88 -7.90 -0.46 -17.63
CA ARG A 88 -7.27 -1.78 -17.52
C ARG A 88 -7.15 -2.23 -16.06
N PRO A 89 -8.26 -2.39 -15.33
CA PRO A 89 -8.27 -2.66 -13.88
C PRO A 89 -7.50 -3.93 -13.51
N ASP A 90 -7.60 -4.99 -14.31
CA ASP A 90 -6.98 -6.29 -14.04
C ASP A 90 -5.52 -6.39 -14.52
N ALA A 91 -5.00 -5.36 -15.20
CA ALA A 91 -3.61 -5.37 -15.63
C ALA A 91 -2.67 -5.24 -14.41
N PRO A 92 -1.63 -6.09 -14.29
CA PRO A 92 -0.62 -5.92 -13.27
C PRO A 92 0.09 -4.57 -13.43
N ILE A 93 0.21 -3.81 -12.33
CA ILE A 93 0.92 -2.52 -12.31
C ILE A 93 2.44 -2.74 -12.21
N THR A 94 3.21 -1.93 -12.92
CA THR A 94 4.68 -1.99 -12.84
C THR A 94 5.22 -1.21 -11.64
N ARG A 95 6.45 -1.50 -11.24
CA ARG A 95 7.16 -0.77 -10.18
C ARG A 95 7.27 0.72 -10.51
N ALA A 96 7.59 1.07 -11.76
CA ALA A 96 7.67 2.45 -12.21
C ALA A 96 6.31 3.16 -12.16
N GLU A 97 5.23 2.51 -12.60
CA GLU A 97 3.88 3.06 -12.51
C GLU A 97 3.46 3.29 -11.06
N PHE A 98 3.73 2.32 -10.18
CA PHE A 98 3.37 2.43 -8.77
C PHE A 98 4.11 3.57 -8.07
N VAL A 99 5.43 3.66 -8.22
CA VAL A 99 6.23 4.76 -7.68
C VAL A 99 5.81 6.11 -8.25
N SER A 100 5.42 6.17 -9.53
CA SER A 100 4.93 7.41 -10.14
C SER A 100 3.62 7.90 -9.54
N ILE A 101 2.77 7.00 -9.02
CA ILE A 101 1.59 7.39 -8.24
C ILE A 101 2.03 7.99 -6.90
N LEU A 102 2.94 7.34 -6.18
CA LEU A 102 3.42 7.82 -4.89
C LEU A 102 4.09 9.20 -4.99
N ALA A 103 4.88 9.42 -6.03
CA ALA A 103 5.58 10.68 -6.27
C ALA A 103 4.66 11.88 -6.60
N ARG A 104 3.37 11.64 -6.89
CA ARG A 104 2.37 12.70 -7.08
C ARG A 104 1.79 13.26 -5.79
N PHE A 105 2.03 12.60 -4.66
CA PHE A 105 1.68 13.16 -3.37
C PHE A 105 2.64 14.29 -2.98
N PRO A 106 2.18 15.30 -2.24
CA PRO A 106 3.07 16.32 -1.70
C PRO A 106 4.18 15.69 -0.85
N HIS A 107 5.41 16.07 -1.13
CA HIS A 107 6.59 15.60 -0.40
C HIS A 107 7.64 16.72 -0.32
N THR A 108 8.55 16.62 0.63
CA THR A 108 9.70 17.53 0.71
C THR A 108 10.73 17.08 -0.30
N ASP A 109 11.19 18.00 -1.15
CA ASP A 109 12.30 17.71 -2.06
C ASP A 109 13.60 17.52 -1.23
N ARG A 110 14.14 16.30 -1.26
CA ARG A 110 15.36 15.94 -0.52
C ARG A 110 16.59 15.83 -1.42
N GLY A 111 16.37 15.73 -2.73
CA GLY A 111 17.41 15.45 -3.69
C GLY A 111 18.17 14.14 -3.43
N THR A 112 18.84 13.62 -4.43
CA THR A 112 19.76 12.48 -4.27
C THR A 112 20.80 12.51 -5.40
N GLU A 113 22.03 12.14 -5.08
CA GLU A 113 23.09 11.93 -6.08
C GLU A 113 23.10 10.48 -6.59
N GLN A 114 22.34 9.59 -5.95
CA GLN A 114 22.24 8.20 -6.33
C GLN A 114 21.27 8.02 -7.50
N SER A 115 21.51 7.02 -8.33
CA SER A 115 20.67 6.69 -9.47
C SER A 115 20.72 5.20 -9.77
N PHE A 116 19.72 4.72 -10.51
CA PHE A 116 19.67 3.34 -10.97
C PHE A 116 20.12 3.24 -12.41
N ALA A 117 21.00 2.28 -12.72
CA ALA A 117 21.55 2.10 -14.06
C ALA A 117 20.46 1.79 -15.13
N ASP A 118 19.35 1.20 -14.71
CA ASP A 118 18.21 0.84 -15.57
C ASP A 118 17.09 1.90 -15.61
N VAL A 119 17.31 3.08 -14.99
CA VAL A 119 16.41 4.23 -15.05
C VAL A 119 17.20 5.49 -15.41
N PRO A 120 17.72 5.57 -16.67
CA PRO A 120 18.47 6.74 -17.10
C PRO A 120 17.61 8.00 -17.14
N ALA A 121 18.21 9.18 -17.20
CA ALA A 121 17.50 10.47 -17.23
C ALA A 121 16.45 10.60 -18.36
N SER A 122 16.60 9.82 -19.43
CA SER A 122 15.62 9.75 -20.53
C SER A 122 14.42 8.84 -20.25
N HIS A 123 14.43 8.08 -19.15
CA HIS A 123 13.33 7.20 -18.79
C HIS A 123 12.16 8.02 -18.28
N TRP A 124 10.92 7.73 -18.74
CA TRP A 124 9.72 8.49 -18.39
C TRP A 124 9.43 8.58 -16.88
N ALA A 125 9.83 7.56 -16.10
CA ALA A 125 9.66 7.52 -14.66
C ALA A 125 10.89 8.00 -13.87
N HIS A 126 11.91 8.56 -14.55
CA HIS A 126 13.18 8.93 -13.90
C HIS A 126 12.95 9.82 -12.65
N GLU A 127 12.23 10.91 -12.80
CA GLU A 127 11.96 11.85 -11.70
C GLU A 127 11.23 11.19 -10.53
N ALA A 128 10.21 10.38 -10.81
CA ALA A 128 9.47 9.67 -9.77
C ALA A 128 10.34 8.65 -9.02
N VAL A 129 11.21 7.94 -9.73
CA VAL A 129 12.15 6.99 -9.14
C VAL A 129 13.22 7.70 -8.32
N GLN A 130 13.72 8.85 -8.80
CA GLN A 130 14.64 9.70 -8.02
C GLN A 130 13.98 10.21 -6.74
N THR A 131 12.73 10.67 -6.82
CA THR A 131 11.93 11.06 -5.66
C THR A 131 11.83 9.91 -4.66
N ALA A 132 11.44 8.71 -5.11
CA ALA A 132 11.31 7.54 -4.23
C ALA A 132 12.62 7.17 -3.53
N LEU A 133 13.73 7.29 -4.24
CA LEU A 133 15.06 7.04 -3.68
C LEU A 133 15.44 8.11 -2.64
N ALA A 134 15.24 9.39 -2.96
CA ALA A 134 15.53 10.51 -2.08
C ALA A 134 14.66 10.50 -0.80
N GLN A 135 13.41 10.04 -0.91
CA GLN A 135 12.50 9.89 0.21
C GLN A 135 12.74 8.61 1.03
N GLY A 136 13.57 7.69 0.54
CA GLY A 136 13.82 6.40 1.19
C GLY A 136 12.72 5.35 1.00
N TRP A 137 11.78 5.58 0.05
CA TRP A 137 10.72 4.61 -0.24
C TRP A 137 11.26 3.35 -0.92
N VAL A 138 12.36 3.49 -1.63
CA VAL A 138 13.13 2.39 -2.24
C VAL A 138 14.58 2.46 -1.80
N THR A 139 15.25 1.31 -1.77
CA THR A 139 16.68 1.21 -1.46
C THR A 139 17.52 1.32 -2.71
N SER A 140 18.75 1.81 -2.57
CA SER A 140 19.71 1.98 -3.66
C SER A 140 20.39 0.66 -4.04
N ASP A 141 19.61 -0.29 -4.58
CA ASP A 141 20.18 -1.49 -5.20
C ASP A 141 20.76 -1.17 -6.59
N ALA A 142 21.48 -2.12 -7.19
CA ALA A 142 22.08 -1.92 -8.50
C ALA A 142 21.06 -1.62 -9.61
N ARG A 143 19.81 -2.06 -9.45
CA ARG A 143 18.71 -1.90 -10.42
C ARG A 143 17.38 -1.65 -9.74
N PHE A 144 16.59 -0.74 -10.31
CA PHE A 144 15.23 -0.48 -9.88
C PHE A 144 14.22 -1.48 -10.47
N ARG A 145 14.46 -1.99 -11.66
CA ARG A 145 13.56 -2.89 -12.42
C ARG A 145 12.22 -2.21 -12.77
N PRO A 146 12.22 -1.10 -13.53
CA PRO A 146 11.04 -0.25 -13.74
C PRO A 146 9.84 -1.00 -14.34
N ASP A 147 10.08 -1.91 -15.28
CA ASP A 147 9.04 -2.65 -16.01
C ASP A 147 8.60 -3.94 -15.30
N ALA A 148 9.28 -4.33 -14.22
CA ALA A 148 8.85 -5.48 -13.43
C ALA A 148 7.50 -5.20 -12.77
N LYS A 149 6.61 -6.19 -12.74
CA LYS A 149 5.36 -6.09 -11.98
C LYS A 149 5.67 -6.01 -10.50
N ILE A 150 5.10 -5.03 -9.80
CA ILE A 150 5.33 -4.89 -8.37
C ILE A 150 4.65 -6.04 -7.63
N THR A 151 5.37 -6.64 -6.68
CA THR A 151 4.81 -7.70 -5.85
C THR A 151 4.07 -7.14 -4.64
N ARG A 152 3.25 -7.97 -3.99
CA ARG A 152 2.53 -7.61 -2.77
C ARG A 152 3.50 -7.23 -1.64
N ALA A 153 4.58 -8.01 -1.45
CA ALA A 153 5.62 -7.69 -0.49
C ALA A 153 6.31 -6.35 -0.78
N GLU A 154 6.71 -6.10 -2.02
CA GLU A 154 7.29 -4.81 -2.43
C GLU A 154 6.31 -3.64 -2.23
N THR A 155 5.02 -3.88 -2.48
CA THR A 155 3.96 -2.87 -2.31
C THR A 155 3.84 -2.44 -0.84
N VAL A 156 3.69 -3.40 0.08
CA VAL A 156 3.55 -3.06 1.52
C VAL A 156 4.80 -2.38 2.05
N THR A 157 5.99 -2.83 1.65
CA THR A 157 7.25 -2.20 2.06
C THR A 157 7.36 -0.75 1.58
N MET A 158 6.97 -0.45 0.34
CA MET A 158 6.97 0.94 -0.14
C MET A 158 5.93 1.79 0.58
N ILE A 159 4.72 1.29 0.77
CA ILE A 159 3.63 2.03 1.45
C ILE A 159 4.01 2.30 2.91
N ASN A 160 4.52 1.32 3.65
CA ASN A 160 4.95 1.54 5.03
C ASN A 160 6.02 2.64 5.13
N ARG A 161 6.99 2.64 4.22
CA ARG A 161 8.02 3.69 4.17
C ARG A 161 7.45 5.08 3.84
N VAL A 162 6.46 5.15 2.94
CA VAL A 162 5.74 6.40 2.63
C VAL A 162 4.99 6.91 3.85
N LEU A 163 4.33 6.02 4.59
CA LEU A 163 3.54 6.35 5.78
C LEU A 163 4.40 6.54 7.05
N GLY A 164 5.68 6.16 7.01
CA GLY A 164 6.57 6.16 8.17
C GLY A 164 6.22 5.08 9.19
N ARG A 165 5.58 3.98 8.76
CA ARG A 165 5.14 2.86 9.59
C ARG A 165 6.19 1.76 9.64
N GLN A 166 6.25 1.06 10.77
CA GLN A 166 7.17 -0.06 10.98
C GLN A 166 6.48 -1.15 11.80
N GLY A 167 6.54 -2.39 11.33
CA GLY A 167 6.06 -3.51 12.13
C GLY A 167 6.88 -3.69 13.41
N ASP A 168 6.20 -3.90 14.53
CA ASP A 168 6.83 -4.11 15.83
C ASP A 168 7.45 -5.53 15.93
N PRO A 169 8.79 -5.65 16.00
CA PRO A 169 9.43 -6.96 16.08
C PRO A 169 9.13 -7.71 17.39
N VAL A 170 8.82 -7.00 18.49
CA VAL A 170 8.49 -7.63 19.77
C VAL A 170 7.14 -8.29 19.72
N THR A 171 6.15 -7.58 19.20
CA THR A 171 4.81 -8.12 18.97
C THR A 171 4.83 -9.24 17.94
N ALA A 172 5.58 -9.07 16.85
CA ALA A 172 5.77 -10.12 15.84
C ALA A 172 6.32 -11.41 16.43
N ALA A 173 7.30 -11.31 17.35
CA ALA A 173 7.88 -12.46 18.02
C ALA A 173 6.95 -13.13 19.03
N SER A 174 6.04 -12.38 19.68
CA SER A 174 5.04 -12.93 20.59
C SER A 174 3.93 -13.68 19.88
N GLY A 175 3.65 -13.34 18.62
CA GLY A 175 2.53 -13.86 17.84
C GLY A 175 1.14 -13.42 18.36
N GLU A 176 1.10 -12.59 19.40
CA GLU A 176 -0.13 -12.15 20.02
C GLU A 176 -0.79 -11.04 19.19
N GLY A 177 -2.04 -11.22 18.81
CA GLY A 177 -2.85 -10.26 18.04
C GLY A 177 -2.42 -10.09 16.58
N VAL A 178 -1.37 -10.77 16.11
CA VAL A 178 -0.92 -10.69 14.73
C VAL A 178 -1.51 -11.81 13.87
N ARG A 179 -1.74 -11.48 12.61
CA ARG A 179 -2.21 -12.46 11.64
C ARG A 179 -1.08 -13.39 11.24
N ILE A 180 -1.27 -14.69 11.47
CA ILE A 180 -0.35 -15.73 10.96
C ILE A 180 -0.71 -16.03 9.50
N MET A 181 0.28 -15.88 8.62
CA MET A 181 0.15 -16.20 7.20
C MET A 181 1.09 -17.38 6.89
N PRO A 182 0.56 -18.56 6.54
CA PRO A 182 1.35 -19.80 6.44
C PRO A 182 2.44 -19.77 5.35
N ASP A 183 2.30 -18.90 4.38
CA ASP A 183 3.24 -18.69 3.28
C ASP A 183 4.24 -17.55 3.52
N VAL A 184 4.23 -16.94 4.71
CA VAL A 184 5.14 -15.85 5.10
C VAL A 184 5.90 -16.25 6.35
N PRO A 185 7.06 -16.91 6.22
CA PRO A 185 7.90 -17.23 7.37
C PRO A 185 8.48 -15.92 7.99
N ASP A 186 8.77 -15.96 9.28
CA ASP A 186 9.37 -14.84 10.02
C ASP A 186 10.75 -14.41 9.47
N THR A 187 11.40 -15.29 8.73
CA THR A 187 12.65 -15.02 8.00
C THR A 187 12.46 -14.30 6.67
N HIS A 188 11.22 -14.07 6.24
CA HIS A 188 10.96 -13.34 4.99
C HIS A 188 11.37 -11.87 5.14
N TRP A 189 12.07 -11.33 4.15
CA TRP A 189 12.65 -9.98 4.17
C TRP A 189 11.62 -8.85 4.44
N ALA A 190 10.36 -9.04 4.05
CA ALA A 190 9.27 -8.09 4.27
C ALA A 190 8.29 -8.57 5.36
N TYR A 191 8.68 -9.49 6.25
CA TYR A 191 7.79 -10.07 7.24
C TYR A 191 7.11 -9.01 8.11
N LEU A 192 7.90 -8.08 8.68
CA LEU A 192 7.39 -7.01 9.52
C LEU A 192 6.50 -6.02 8.74
N ASP A 193 6.86 -5.72 7.49
CA ASP A 193 6.04 -4.87 6.63
C ASP A 193 4.67 -5.49 6.34
N MET A 194 4.63 -6.81 6.15
CA MET A 194 3.38 -7.53 5.92
C MET A 194 2.50 -7.59 7.17
N LEU A 195 3.10 -7.75 8.34
CA LEU A 195 2.37 -7.68 9.62
C LEU A 195 1.76 -6.30 9.82
N GLU A 196 2.53 -5.23 9.62
CA GLU A 196 2.06 -3.84 9.68
C GLU A 196 0.88 -3.60 8.74
N ALA A 197 0.96 -4.10 7.51
CA ALA A 197 -0.06 -3.91 6.50
C ALA A 197 -1.36 -4.68 6.77
N THR A 198 -1.30 -5.74 7.58
CA THR A 198 -2.40 -6.69 7.80
C THR A 198 -2.98 -6.68 9.21
N THR A 199 -2.52 -5.78 10.08
CA THR A 199 -2.91 -5.75 11.49
C THR A 199 -3.37 -4.35 11.90
N ASP A 200 -4.61 -4.22 12.40
CA ASP A 200 -5.08 -3.00 13.04
C ASP A 200 -4.46 -2.88 14.42
N HIS A 201 -3.80 -1.76 14.71
CA HIS A 201 -3.13 -1.59 16.00
C HIS A 201 -3.02 -0.13 16.41
N LYS A 202 -2.83 0.07 17.73
CA LYS A 202 -2.40 1.33 18.32
C LYS A 202 -0.90 1.31 18.48
N HIS A 203 -0.26 2.45 18.31
CA HIS A 203 1.19 2.56 18.37
C HIS A 203 1.66 3.77 19.18
N GLU A 204 2.91 3.71 19.61
CA GLU A 204 3.70 4.82 20.15
C GLU A 204 5.07 4.80 19.50
N MET A 205 5.67 5.99 19.36
CA MET A 205 7.07 6.09 18.95
C MET A 205 7.95 6.09 20.21
N ARG A 206 8.83 5.10 20.34
CA ARG A 206 9.83 5.02 21.43
C ARG A 206 11.23 4.94 20.83
N GLU A 207 12.07 5.93 21.12
CA GLU A 207 13.46 5.99 20.63
C GLU A 207 13.57 5.90 19.08
N GLY A 208 12.56 6.42 18.36
CA GLY A 208 12.51 6.38 16.90
C GLY A 208 12.01 5.06 16.30
N LEU A 209 11.60 4.12 17.13
CA LEU A 209 10.97 2.86 16.71
C LEU A 209 9.47 2.91 17.03
N GLU A 210 8.69 2.30 16.15
CA GLU A 210 7.28 2.07 16.39
C GLU A 210 7.11 0.88 17.33
N VAL A 211 6.32 1.08 18.38
CA VAL A 211 5.96 0.04 19.37
C VAL A 211 4.45 -0.06 19.40
N TRP A 212 3.92 -1.23 19.18
CA TRP A 212 2.48 -1.48 19.22
C TRP A 212 2.00 -1.56 20.68
N THR A 213 0.98 -0.78 21.01
CA THR A 213 0.48 -0.62 22.40
C THR A 213 -0.88 -1.26 22.61
N GLY A 214 -1.50 -1.77 21.58
CA GLY A 214 -2.78 -2.48 21.62
C GLY A 214 -3.31 -2.73 20.24
N TYR A 215 -4.23 -3.70 20.16
CA TYR A 215 -4.96 -4.05 18.96
C TYR A 215 -6.33 -3.37 18.99
N ASP A 216 -6.94 -3.16 17.82
CA ASP A 216 -8.30 -2.67 17.81
C ASP A 216 -9.24 -3.78 18.28
N ARG A 217 -10.05 -3.47 19.30
CA ARG A 217 -10.80 -4.47 20.08
C ARG A 217 -11.87 -5.23 19.29
N GLU A 218 -12.22 -4.78 18.09
CA GLU A 218 -13.19 -5.50 17.25
C GLU A 218 -12.64 -6.88 16.79
N THR A 219 -11.32 -7.08 16.83
CA THR A 219 -10.69 -8.36 16.50
C THR A 219 -10.38 -9.22 17.71
N THR A 220 -10.27 -8.64 18.91
CA THR A 220 -9.88 -9.37 20.15
C THR A 220 -11.01 -10.06 20.88
N ASP A 221 -12.28 -9.67 20.63
CA ASP A 221 -13.46 -10.31 21.22
C ASP A 221 -14.02 -11.48 20.38
N LEU A 222 -13.33 -11.85 19.30
CA LEU A 222 -13.75 -12.96 18.47
C LEU A 222 -13.24 -14.29 19.04
N ALA A 223 -14.11 -15.30 19.04
CA ALA A 223 -13.71 -16.65 19.39
C ALA A 223 -12.58 -17.15 18.48
N ALA A 224 -11.73 -18.05 19.00
CA ALA A 224 -10.70 -18.68 18.17
C ALA A 224 -11.29 -19.27 16.89
N GLY A 225 -10.63 -19.08 15.78
CA GLY A 225 -11.06 -19.56 14.48
C GLY A 225 -11.00 -18.53 13.36
N TRP A 226 -11.51 -18.91 12.20
CA TRP A 226 -11.59 -18.03 11.04
C TRP A 226 -12.83 -17.14 11.08
N HIS A 227 -12.64 -15.84 10.93
CA HIS A 227 -13.69 -14.85 10.92
C HIS A 227 -13.68 -14.05 9.63
N ASN A 228 -14.87 -13.66 9.16
CA ASN A 228 -15.05 -12.76 8.04
C ASN A 228 -15.79 -11.52 8.52
N ILE A 229 -15.09 -10.42 8.66
CA ILE A 229 -15.70 -9.13 9.03
C ILE A 229 -15.49 -8.17 7.86
N ASN A 230 -16.57 -7.62 7.35
CA ASN A 230 -16.56 -6.69 6.21
C ASN A 230 -15.83 -7.21 4.96
N GLY A 231 -15.90 -8.52 4.70
CA GLY A 231 -15.20 -9.16 3.59
C GLY A 231 -13.74 -9.50 3.87
N LEU A 232 -13.29 -9.32 5.10
CA LEU A 232 -11.94 -9.63 5.56
C LEU A 232 -11.93 -10.98 6.27
N LEU A 233 -11.16 -11.94 5.75
CA LEU A 233 -10.96 -13.23 6.41
C LEU A 233 -9.69 -13.16 7.28
N PHE A 234 -9.84 -13.38 8.57
CA PHE A 234 -8.73 -13.44 9.52
C PHE A 234 -8.93 -14.59 10.51
N HIS A 235 -7.83 -15.03 11.10
CA HIS A 235 -7.83 -16.11 12.08
C HIS A 235 -7.48 -15.58 13.46
N VAL A 236 -8.35 -15.86 14.44
CA VAL A 236 -8.08 -15.60 15.84
C VAL A 236 -7.52 -16.88 16.45
N ASN A 237 -6.33 -16.81 17.06
CA ASN A 237 -5.74 -17.93 17.77
C ASN A 237 -6.46 -18.15 19.12
N GLU A 238 -6.53 -19.40 19.58
CA GLU A 238 -6.96 -19.70 20.94
C GLU A 238 -6.03 -18.98 21.92
N ALA A 239 -6.63 -18.29 22.88
CA ALA A 239 -5.86 -17.75 24.01
C ALA A 239 -5.23 -18.91 24.78
N VAL A 240 -3.91 -18.92 24.92
CA VAL A 240 -3.15 -19.89 25.71
C VAL A 240 -3.28 -19.55 27.18
#